data_b284b4322012850bc32aaddb3c9eeb4f
#
_entry.id   b284b4322012850bc32aaddb3c9eeb4f
#
_cell.length_a   1.000
_cell.length_b   1.000
_cell.length_c   1.000
_cell.angle_alpha   90.00
_cell.angle_beta   90.00
_cell.angle_gamma   90.00
#
_symmetry.space_group_name_H-M   'P 1'
#
loop_
_entity.id
_entity.type
_entity.pdbx_description
1 polymer ?
#
loop_
_entity_poly.entity_id
_entity_poly.type
_entity_poly.pdbx_seq_one_letter_code
_entity_poly.pdbx_strand_id
1 'polypeptide(L)'
;EALDGVDAIVHLAGAPLGERRWNAAVRSEIYGSRVLGTKTLVDGLAKLASPPDVFIGASAIGIYGDRGDEVLGEDSAPGSGFLASVCVDWEAETARAAEVCKRVASLRTGIVLAVQGGVLARVAPLARLGLSGPLGSGRQFMSWISLEDEVRAIVHLLDTPLSGPVNVVGPAPVRNRDFAAALGHLLHRPALLPAPAFALEAVLGRQMARELLLASERVEPRVLLESGFQFAHSTIGEALAWALGSR
;
A
#
# COMPACT_ATOMS: atom_id res chain seq x y z
N GLU A 1 0.81 -8.82 -28.86
CA GLU A 1 -0.23 -8.08 -29.62
C GLU A 1 -1.02 -7.08 -28.72
N ALA A 2 -1.48 -7.47 -27.53
CA ALA A 2 -2.30 -6.56 -26.69
C ALA A 2 -1.52 -5.37 -26.10
N LEU A 3 -0.20 -5.40 -26.10
CA LEU A 3 0.67 -4.35 -25.55
C LEU A 3 1.46 -3.61 -26.63
N ASP A 4 1.27 -3.92 -27.91
CA ASP A 4 1.94 -3.20 -29.00
C ASP A 4 1.35 -1.80 -29.15
N GLY A 5 2.22 -0.80 -29.18
CA GLY A 5 1.82 0.59 -29.43
C GLY A 5 1.19 1.32 -28.24
N VAL A 6 1.31 0.77 -27.03
CA VAL A 6 0.95 1.50 -25.79
C VAL A 6 2.13 2.36 -25.33
N ASP A 7 1.88 3.58 -24.90
CA ASP A 7 2.91 4.52 -24.43
C ASP A 7 3.38 4.22 -23.01
N ALA A 8 2.49 3.71 -22.17
CA ALA A 8 2.76 3.45 -20.76
C ALA A 8 2.01 2.22 -20.25
N ILE A 9 2.60 1.55 -19.26
CA ILE A 9 1.97 0.46 -18.52
C ILE A 9 1.97 0.78 -17.03
N VAL A 10 0.80 0.60 -16.39
CA VAL A 10 0.63 0.61 -14.93
C VAL A 10 0.25 -0.80 -14.50
N HIS A 11 1.17 -1.48 -13.81
CA HIS A 11 1.01 -2.87 -13.39
C HIS A 11 0.68 -2.95 -11.89
N LEU A 12 -0.60 -3.10 -11.56
CA LEU A 12 -1.10 -3.17 -10.18
C LEU A 12 -1.57 -4.58 -9.77
N ALA A 13 -1.32 -5.60 -10.59
CA ALA A 13 -1.82 -6.93 -10.33
C ALA A 13 -1.13 -7.61 -9.15
N GLY A 14 -1.91 -8.26 -8.29
CA GLY A 14 -1.41 -9.01 -7.16
C GLY A 14 -2.55 -9.71 -6.40
N ALA A 15 -2.33 -10.92 -5.92
CA ALA A 15 -3.30 -11.65 -5.11
C ALA A 15 -3.59 -10.90 -3.80
N PRO A 16 -4.84 -10.90 -3.30
CA PRO A 16 -5.22 -10.21 -2.09
C PRO A 16 -4.51 -10.79 -0.85
N LEU A 17 -3.96 -9.90 0.01
CA LEU A 17 -3.19 -10.30 1.18
C LEU A 17 -4.06 -10.74 2.37
N GLY A 18 -5.24 -10.14 2.50
CA GLY A 18 -6.05 -10.22 3.71
C GLY A 18 -7.23 -11.19 3.67
N GLU A 19 -7.48 -11.92 2.58
CA GLU A 19 -8.69 -12.75 2.43
C GLU A 19 -8.58 -14.11 3.10
N ARG A 20 -7.38 -14.68 3.15
CA ARG A 20 -7.12 -16.00 3.70
C ARG A 20 -5.96 -15.98 4.66
N ARG A 21 -6.02 -16.83 5.70
CA ARG A 21 -4.92 -17.04 6.63
C ARG A 21 -3.68 -17.54 5.87
N TRP A 22 -2.50 -16.97 6.17
CA TRP A 22 -1.27 -17.32 5.49
C TRP A 22 -0.75 -18.70 5.87
N ASN A 23 -0.74 -19.58 4.91
CA ASN A 23 -0.01 -20.85 4.91
C ASN A 23 1.00 -20.86 3.75
N ALA A 24 1.69 -21.96 3.54
CA ALA A 24 2.69 -22.06 2.48
C ALA A 24 2.10 -21.79 1.08
N ALA A 25 0.91 -22.33 0.79
CA ALA A 25 0.25 -22.15 -0.51
C ALA A 25 -0.17 -20.69 -0.75
N VAL A 26 -0.78 -20.03 0.26
CA VAL A 26 -1.17 -18.61 0.17
C VAL A 26 0.05 -17.70 0.02
N ARG A 27 1.13 -17.97 0.76
CA ARG A 27 2.39 -17.20 0.59
C ARG A 27 3.00 -17.40 -0.80
N SER A 28 2.99 -18.62 -1.32
CA SER A 28 3.44 -18.89 -2.69
C SER A 28 2.60 -18.15 -3.74
N GLU A 29 1.29 -18.05 -3.54
CA GLU A 29 0.38 -17.29 -4.41
C GLU A 29 0.65 -15.79 -4.32
N ILE A 30 0.85 -15.24 -3.12
CA ILE A 30 1.21 -13.83 -2.89
C ILE A 30 2.52 -13.49 -3.62
N TYR A 31 3.55 -14.31 -3.45
CA TYR A 31 4.84 -14.16 -4.10
C TYR A 31 4.71 -14.31 -5.62
N GLY A 32 4.11 -15.39 -6.08
CA GLY A 32 3.99 -15.70 -7.50
C GLY A 32 3.20 -14.65 -8.29
N SER A 33 2.08 -14.18 -7.73
CA SER A 33 1.26 -13.15 -8.40
C SER A 33 1.99 -11.81 -8.57
N ARG A 34 2.93 -11.49 -7.70
CA ARG A 34 3.71 -10.25 -7.74
C ARG A 34 5.02 -10.43 -8.48
N VAL A 35 5.90 -11.24 -7.96
CA VAL A 35 7.27 -11.39 -8.47
C VAL A 35 7.27 -12.11 -9.82
N LEU A 36 6.67 -13.33 -9.89
CA LEU A 36 6.65 -14.07 -11.14
C LEU A 36 5.70 -13.45 -12.17
N GLY A 37 4.61 -12.84 -11.73
CA GLY A 37 3.70 -12.09 -12.62
C GLY A 37 4.41 -10.90 -13.27
N THR A 38 5.11 -10.09 -12.48
CA THR A 38 5.90 -8.96 -13.00
C THR A 38 7.03 -9.43 -13.90
N LYS A 39 7.77 -10.47 -13.48
CA LYS A 39 8.79 -11.09 -14.33
C LYS A 39 8.23 -11.49 -15.70
N THR A 40 7.10 -12.17 -15.72
CA THR A 40 6.46 -12.61 -16.98
C THR A 40 6.07 -11.44 -17.86
N LEU A 41 5.55 -10.36 -17.26
CA LEU A 41 5.19 -9.15 -17.98
C LEU A 41 6.44 -8.48 -18.57
N VAL A 42 7.47 -8.25 -17.77
CA VAL A 42 8.73 -7.61 -18.21
C VAL A 42 9.43 -8.44 -19.28
N ASP A 43 9.51 -9.77 -19.12
CA ASP A 43 10.05 -10.68 -20.14
C ASP A 43 9.22 -10.65 -21.45
N GLY A 44 7.93 -10.32 -21.35
CA GLY A 44 7.04 -10.09 -22.50
C GLY A 44 7.33 -8.76 -23.20
N LEU A 45 7.57 -7.68 -22.44
CA LEU A 45 7.90 -6.36 -23.01
C LEU A 45 9.18 -6.39 -23.81
N ALA A 46 10.19 -7.14 -23.37
CA ALA A 46 11.46 -7.29 -24.06
C ALA A 46 11.34 -7.94 -25.45
N LYS A 47 10.18 -8.53 -25.79
CA LYS A 47 9.90 -9.18 -27.08
C LYS A 47 9.09 -8.31 -28.03
N LEU A 48 8.62 -7.13 -27.56
CA LEU A 48 7.84 -6.21 -28.36
C LEU A 48 8.75 -5.46 -29.37
N ALA A 49 8.24 -5.23 -30.56
CA ALA A 49 8.93 -4.38 -31.55
C ALA A 49 8.97 -2.91 -31.11
N SER A 50 7.96 -2.48 -30.35
CA SER A 50 7.84 -1.12 -29.81
C SER A 50 7.37 -1.23 -28.34
N PRO A 51 8.30 -1.44 -27.40
CA PRO A 51 7.96 -1.46 -25.97
C PRO A 51 7.50 -0.09 -25.49
N PRO A 52 6.71 -0.01 -24.41
CA PRO A 52 6.24 1.24 -23.84
C PRO A 52 7.41 2.09 -23.31
N ASP A 53 7.26 3.40 -23.39
CA ASP A 53 8.26 4.33 -22.84
C ASP A 53 8.29 4.32 -21.31
N VAL A 54 7.14 4.06 -20.68
CA VAL A 54 6.94 4.14 -19.22
C VAL A 54 6.42 2.83 -18.65
N PHE A 55 7.06 2.35 -17.60
CA PHE A 55 6.58 1.24 -16.78
C PHE A 55 6.46 1.65 -15.33
N ILE A 56 5.25 1.58 -14.78
CA ILE A 56 4.96 1.83 -13.37
C ILE A 56 4.52 0.52 -12.75
N GLY A 57 5.36 -0.07 -11.89
CA GLY A 57 5.08 -1.31 -11.18
C GLY A 57 4.59 -1.03 -9.76
N ALA A 58 3.62 -1.80 -9.28
CA ALA A 58 3.23 -1.76 -7.88
C ALA A 58 4.35 -2.30 -6.98
N SER A 59 4.40 -1.77 -5.79
CA SER A 59 5.11 -2.23 -4.61
C SER A 59 4.25 -1.91 -3.38
N ALA A 60 4.81 -1.94 -2.18
CA ALA A 60 4.08 -1.55 -0.98
C ALA A 60 5.04 -1.04 0.11
N ILE A 61 4.52 -0.23 1.02
CA ILE A 61 5.27 0.21 2.22
C ILE A 61 5.72 -0.96 3.10
N GLY A 62 5.10 -2.14 2.97
CA GLY A 62 5.54 -3.37 3.61
C GLY A 62 7.00 -3.76 3.36
N ILE A 63 7.65 -3.13 2.35
CA ILE A 63 9.10 -3.25 2.13
C ILE A 63 9.90 -2.79 3.35
N TYR A 64 9.39 -1.84 4.12
CA TYR A 64 10.08 -1.31 5.29
C TYR A 64 9.94 -2.19 6.53
N GLY A 65 8.91 -3.06 6.60
CA GLY A 65 8.61 -3.89 7.77
C GLY A 65 8.30 -3.05 9.03
N ASP A 66 8.32 -3.68 10.18
CA ASP A 66 8.10 -3.01 11.46
C ASP A 66 9.35 -2.21 11.89
N ARG A 67 9.24 -0.89 11.88
CA ARG A 67 10.32 0.07 12.21
C ARG A 67 9.97 0.96 13.42
N GLY A 68 8.92 0.64 14.16
CA GLY A 68 8.53 1.42 15.33
C GLY A 68 8.17 2.86 15.00
N ASP A 69 8.87 3.82 15.59
CA ASP A 69 8.62 5.26 15.42
C ASP A 69 9.56 5.92 14.39
N GLU A 70 10.42 5.14 13.74
CA GLU A 70 11.36 5.64 12.73
C GLU A 70 10.61 6.24 11.53
N VAL A 71 11.08 7.40 11.07
CA VAL A 71 10.55 8.06 9.87
C VAL A 71 11.22 7.48 8.64
N LEU A 72 10.42 6.98 7.69
CA LEU A 72 10.87 6.22 6.53
C LEU A 72 10.62 7.01 5.24
N GLY A 73 11.67 7.26 4.49
CA GLY A 73 11.63 7.81 3.14
C GLY A 73 11.96 6.75 2.09
N GLU A 74 11.95 7.15 0.84
CA GLU A 74 12.23 6.25 -0.29
C GLU A 74 13.67 5.70 -0.28
N ASP A 75 14.60 6.39 0.36
CA ASP A 75 16.01 6.04 0.57
C ASP A 75 16.23 5.08 1.77
N SER A 76 15.20 4.85 2.59
CA SER A 76 15.31 3.96 3.75
C SER A 76 15.51 2.51 3.30
N ALA A 77 16.44 1.82 4.00
CA ALA A 77 16.74 0.41 3.72
C ALA A 77 15.49 -0.48 3.93
N PRO A 78 15.34 -1.56 3.14
CA PRO A 78 14.33 -2.57 3.37
C PRO A 78 14.40 -3.15 4.79
N GLY A 79 13.24 -3.46 5.34
CA GLY A 79 13.12 -4.13 6.63
C GLY A 79 13.21 -5.65 6.52
N SER A 80 12.57 -6.34 7.45
CA SER A 80 12.55 -7.79 7.52
C SER A 80 11.13 -8.32 7.54
N GLY A 81 10.97 -9.61 7.20
CA GLY A 81 9.70 -10.31 7.15
C GLY A 81 9.34 -10.77 5.75
N PHE A 82 8.24 -11.50 5.65
CA PHE A 82 7.80 -12.07 4.38
C PHE A 82 7.39 -10.99 3.38
N LEU A 83 6.60 -10.00 3.81
CA LEU A 83 6.19 -8.92 2.91
C LEU A 83 7.35 -8.06 2.44
N ALA A 84 8.31 -7.77 3.33
CA ALA A 84 9.51 -7.02 2.96
C ALA A 84 10.31 -7.76 1.89
N SER A 85 10.54 -9.07 2.06
CA SER A 85 11.23 -9.88 1.04
C SER A 85 10.48 -9.93 -0.29
N VAL A 86 9.14 -10.08 -0.25
CA VAL A 86 8.32 -10.05 -1.47
C VAL A 86 8.46 -8.70 -2.19
N CYS A 87 8.40 -7.58 -1.47
CA CYS A 87 8.53 -6.26 -2.09
C CYS A 87 9.92 -6.02 -2.69
N VAL A 88 10.99 -6.48 -2.03
CA VAL A 88 12.36 -6.39 -2.57
C VAL A 88 12.47 -7.14 -3.89
N ASP A 89 12.02 -8.39 -3.94
CA ASP A 89 12.06 -9.19 -5.16
C ASP A 89 11.13 -8.60 -6.25
N TRP A 90 9.99 -8.05 -5.85
CA TRP A 90 9.03 -7.43 -6.76
C TRP A 90 9.60 -6.16 -7.41
N GLU A 91 10.22 -5.29 -6.62
CA GLU A 91 10.89 -4.08 -7.13
C GLU A 91 12.11 -4.45 -8.03
N ALA A 92 12.82 -5.52 -7.70
CA ALA A 92 13.91 -6.01 -8.54
C ALA A 92 13.41 -6.45 -9.93
N GLU A 93 12.29 -7.18 -10.01
CA GLU A 93 11.70 -7.53 -11.30
C GLU A 93 11.12 -6.31 -12.05
N THR A 94 10.54 -5.35 -11.32
CA THR A 94 10.08 -4.07 -11.90
C THR A 94 11.24 -3.30 -12.50
N ALA A 95 12.38 -3.21 -11.80
CA ALA A 95 13.56 -2.46 -12.26
C ALA A 95 14.15 -3.02 -13.56
N ARG A 96 13.98 -4.32 -13.85
CA ARG A 96 14.42 -4.92 -15.13
C ARG A 96 13.72 -4.32 -16.35
N ALA A 97 12.53 -3.71 -16.17
CA ALA A 97 11.86 -3.03 -17.27
C ALA A 97 12.69 -1.86 -17.84
N ALA A 98 13.68 -1.33 -17.11
CA ALA A 98 14.61 -0.30 -17.59
C ALA A 98 15.51 -0.76 -18.75
N GLU A 99 15.58 -2.07 -19.02
CA GLU A 99 16.28 -2.59 -20.19
C GLU A 99 15.55 -2.23 -21.50
N VAL A 100 14.25 -1.97 -21.46
CA VAL A 100 13.41 -1.73 -22.64
C VAL A 100 12.53 -0.49 -22.54
N CYS A 101 12.22 -0.02 -21.34
CA CYS A 101 11.44 1.20 -21.09
C CYS A 101 12.37 2.36 -20.75
N LYS A 102 12.05 3.58 -21.21
CA LYS A 102 12.84 4.79 -20.91
C LYS A 102 12.74 5.21 -19.46
N ARG A 103 11.62 4.88 -18.80
CA ARG A 103 11.33 5.28 -17.42
C ARG A 103 10.59 4.17 -16.66
N VAL A 104 11.07 3.90 -15.47
CA VAL A 104 10.51 2.86 -14.58
C VAL A 104 10.33 3.43 -13.18
N ALA A 105 9.16 3.23 -12.57
CA ALA A 105 8.88 3.61 -11.20
C ALA A 105 8.22 2.47 -10.43
N SER A 106 8.48 2.39 -9.12
CA SER A 106 7.86 1.43 -8.21
C SER A 106 7.00 2.16 -7.20
N LEU A 107 5.69 1.84 -7.17
CA LEU A 107 4.72 2.45 -6.26
C LEU A 107 4.75 1.74 -4.91
N ARG A 108 5.41 2.30 -3.91
CA ARG A 108 5.34 1.83 -2.51
C ARG A 108 4.04 2.35 -1.88
N THR A 109 2.94 1.72 -2.27
CA THR A 109 1.60 2.10 -1.86
C THR A 109 1.37 1.80 -0.38
N GLY A 110 0.78 2.75 0.35
CA GLY A 110 0.34 2.61 1.72
C GLY A 110 -1.02 1.93 1.86
N ILE A 111 -1.69 2.19 2.98
CA ILE A 111 -3.02 1.66 3.23
C ILE A 111 -4.04 2.52 2.47
N VAL A 112 -4.54 2.01 1.34
CA VAL A 112 -5.55 2.71 0.53
C VAL A 112 -6.90 2.70 1.25
N LEU A 113 -7.48 3.89 1.44
CA LEU A 113 -8.77 4.08 2.10
C LEU A 113 -9.89 4.14 1.08
N ALA A 114 -10.67 3.06 1.00
CA ALA A 114 -11.85 2.93 0.15
C ALA A 114 -12.89 2.03 0.84
N VAL A 115 -14.19 2.39 0.77
CA VAL A 115 -15.26 1.55 1.35
C VAL A 115 -15.55 0.29 0.53
N GLN A 116 -15.14 0.28 -0.73
CA GLN A 116 -15.33 -0.85 -1.63
C GLN A 116 -14.30 -1.96 -1.41
N GLY A 117 -13.21 -1.70 -0.66
CA GLY A 117 -12.13 -2.66 -0.48
C GLY A 117 -11.17 -2.33 0.66
N GLY A 118 -10.15 -3.16 0.81
CA GLY A 118 -9.07 -2.95 1.77
C GLY A 118 -9.51 -2.99 3.23
N VAL A 119 -8.80 -2.23 4.06
CA VAL A 119 -9.03 -2.19 5.51
C VAL A 119 -10.36 -1.54 5.86
N LEU A 120 -10.73 -0.46 5.17
CA LEU A 120 -11.93 0.30 5.52
C LEU A 120 -13.21 -0.49 5.26
N ALA A 121 -13.27 -1.30 4.18
CA ALA A 121 -14.39 -2.20 3.91
C ALA A 121 -14.64 -3.19 5.06
N ARG A 122 -13.60 -3.57 5.81
CA ARG A 122 -13.68 -4.52 6.93
C ARG A 122 -14.00 -3.84 8.25
N VAL A 123 -13.42 -2.68 8.52
CA VAL A 123 -13.57 -2.02 9.82
C VAL A 123 -14.81 -1.11 9.90
N ALA A 124 -15.23 -0.47 8.79
CA ALA A 124 -16.35 0.44 8.81
C ALA A 124 -17.70 -0.20 9.23
N PRO A 125 -18.06 -1.42 8.83
CA PRO A 125 -19.26 -2.07 9.31
C PRO A 125 -19.25 -2.29 10.84
N LEU A 126 -18.12 -2.72 11.38
CA LEU A 126 -17.95 -2.89 12.84
C LEU A 126 -18.01 -1.54 13.58
N ALA A 127 -17.36 -0.54 13.01
CA ALA A 127 -17.35 0.81 13.56
C ALA A 127 -18.76 1.43 13.61
N ARG A 128 -19.60 1.22 12.59
CA ARG A 128 -21.01 1.66 12.58
C ARG A 128 -21.82 1.02 13.72
N LEU A 129 -21.46 -0.16 14.17
CA LEU A 129 -22.08 -0.86 15.30
C LEU A 129 -21.44 -0.48 16.65
N GLY A 130 -20.41 0.39 16.67
CA GLY A 130 -19.66 0.70 17.90
C GLY A 130 -18.73 -0.42 18.37
N LEU A 131 -18.48 -1.43 17.51
CA LEU A 131 -17.66 -2.61 17.80
C LEU A 131 -16.24 -2.45 17.24
N SER A 132 -15.67 -1.25 17.28
CA SER A 132 -14.33 -0.96 16.80
C SER A 132 -13.47 -0.29 17.86
N GLY A 133 -12.17 -0.36 17.65
CA GLY A 133 -11.18 0.28 18.51
C GLY A 133 -9.76 -0.01 18.02
N PRO A 134 -8.74 0.34 18.83
CA PRO A 134 -7.36 0.11 18.48
C PRO A 134 -7.02 -1.37 18.30
N LEU A 135 -6.14 -1.68 17.35
CA LEU A 135 -5.57 -3.01 17.15
C LEU A 135 -4.28 -3.14 17.97
N GLY A 136 -4.17 -4.23 18.75
CA GLY A 136 -3.04 -4.44 19.66
C GLY A 136 -2.88 -3.28 20.65
N SER A 137 -1.71 -2.66 20.67
CA SER A 137 -1.43 -1.47 21.49
C SER A 137 -2.02 -0.17 20.93
N GLY A 138 -2.40 -0.17 19.64
CA GLY A 138 -2.80 1.02 18.93
C GLY A 138 -1.69 2.06 18.70
N ARG A 139 -0.43 1.73 19.05
CA ARG A 139 0.70 2.66 18.98
C ARG A 139 1.43 2.62 17.64
N GLN A 140 1.24 1.56 16.88
CA GLN A 140 1.84 1.41 15.55
C GLN A 140 1.35 2.50 14.60
N PHE A 141 2.26 3.03 13.78
CA PHE A 141 1.94 3.96 12.73
C PHE A 141 1.30 3.26 11.54
N MET A 142 0.33 3.93 10.96
CA MET A 142 -0.37 3.57 9.73
C MET A 142 -0.11 4.69 8.71
N SER A 143 0.57 4.38 7.64
CA SER A 143 0.72 5.27 6.50
C SER A 143 -0.37 4.94 5.49
N TRP A 144 -1.30 5.84 5.36
CA TRP A 144 -2.54 5.72 4.58
C TRP A 144 -2.52 6.63 3.36
N ILE A 145 -3.39 6.37 2.41
CA ILE A 145 -3.70 7.28 1.31
C ILE A 145 -5.19 7.14 0.94
N SER A 146 -5.85 8.21 0.50
CA SER A 146 -7.18 8.08 -0.10
C SER A 146 -7.09 7.43 -1.47
N LEU A 147 -8.12 6.69 -1.89
CA LEU A 147 -8.15 6.12 -3.23
C LEU A 147 -8.06 7.21 -4.32
N GLU A 148 -8.64 8.39 -4.08
CA GLU A 148 -8.51 9.52 -5.00
C GLU A 148 -7.05 9.95 -5.17
N ASP A 149 -6.33 10.15 -4.05
CA ASP A 149 -4.93 10.58 -4.12
C ASP A 149 -4.02 9.48 -4.66
N GLU A 150 -4.33 8.19 -4.43
CA GLU A 150 -3.63 7.07 -5.06
C GLU A 150 -3.73 7.15 -6.60
N VAL A 151 -4.93 7.34 -7.13
CA VAL A 151 -5.15 7.48 -8.57
C VAL A 151 -4.46 8.72 -9.12
N ARG A 152 -4.57 9.86 -8.42
CA ARG A 152 -3.91 11.11 -8.82
C ARG A 152 -2.39 11.00 -8.80
N ALA A 153 -1.82 10.29 -7.82
CA ALA A 153 -0.39 10.03 -7.76
C ALA A 153 0.08 9.17 -8.93
N ILE A 154 -0.67 8.15 -9.32
CA ILE A 154 -0.38 7.34 -10.51
C ILE A 154 -0.39 8.21 -11.78
N VAL A 155 -1.41 9.05 -11.96
CA VAL A 155 -1.48 9.98 -13.11
C VAL A 155 -0.31 10.97 -13.08
N HIS A 156 -0.01 11.55 -11.92
CA HIS A 156 1.14 12.45 -11.76
C HIS A 156 2.46 11.76 -12.17
N LEU A 157 2.64 10.50 -11.79
CA LEU A 157 3.80 9.72 -12.20
C LEU A 157 3.84 9.41 -13.71
N LEU A 158 2.70 9.30 -14.38
CA LEU A 158 2.66 9.18 -15.84
C LEU A 158 3.14 10.46 -16.53
N ASP A 159 2.80 11.62 -15.97
CA ASP A 159 3.05 12.95 -16.57
C ASP A 159 4.40 13.59 -16.17
N THR A 160 5.12 13.00 -15.20
CA THR A 160 6.37 13.55 -14.67
C THR A 160 7.57 12.65 -14.98
N PRO A 161 8.81 13.17 -14.97
CA PRO A 161 10.01 12.36 -15.22
C PRO A 161 10.46 11.51 -14.01
N LEU A 162 9.62 11.36 -12.99
CA LEU A 162 9.95 10.60 -11.78
C LEU A 162 10.21 9.13 -12.10
N SER A 163 11.23 8.56 -11.50
CA SER A 163 11.65 7.16 -11.65
C SER A 163 12.17 6.60 -10.32
N GLY A 164 12.31 5.27 -10.24
CA GLY A 164 12.72 4.59 -9.02
C GLY A 164 11.56 4.41 -8.03
N PRO A 165 11.85 4.16 -6.74
CA PRO A 165 10.83 3.97 -5.73
C PRO A 165 10.13 5.29 -5.38
N VAL A 166 8.81 5.23 -5.21
CA VAL A 166 7.97 6.36 -4.79
C VAL A 166 7.01 5.91 -3.72
N ASN A 167 7.06 6.53 -2.55
CA ASN A 167 6.09 6.29 -1.47
C ASN A 167 4.76 6.95 -1.81
N VAL A 168 3.75 6.14 -2.10
CA VAL A 168 2.40 6.60 -2.39
C VAL A 168 1.56 6.48 -1.13
N VAL A 169 1.76 7.46 -0.25
CA VAL A 169 1.11 7.59 1.07
C VAL A 169 0.67 9.04 1.28
N GLY A 170 -0.33 9.26 2.12
CA GLY A 170 -0.72 10.60 2.56
C GLY A 170 0.38 11.27 3.40
N PRO A 171 0.41 12.61 3.47
CA PRO A 171 1.51 13.37 4.08
C PRO A 171 1.55 13.27 5.62
N ALA A 172 0.49 12.74 6.24
CA ALA A 172 0.34 12.70 7.70
C ALA A 172 0.06 11.27 8.19
N PRO A 173 1.08 10.40 8.37
CA PRO A 173 0.88 9.09 8.97
C PRO A 173 0.33 9.23 10.40
N VAL A 174 -0.60 8.36 10.78
CA VAL A 174 -1.26 8.40 12.09
C VAL A 174 -1.03 7.11 12.88
N ARG A 175 -1.16 7.16 14.21
CA ARG A 175 -1.19 5.93 14.99
C ARG A 175 -2.52 5.21 14.81
N ASN A 176 -2.52 3.89 14.92
CA ASN A 176 -3.72 3.07 14.75
C ASN A 176 -4.87 3.50 15.68
N ARG A 177 -4.57 3.87 16.94
CA ARG A 177 -5.56 4.42 17.86
C ARG A 177 -6.21 5.71 17.36
N ASP A 178 -5.43 6.57 16.70
CA ASP A 178 -5.90 7.86 16.20
C ASP A 178 -6.75 7.65 14.94
N PHE A 179 -6.38 6.69 14.09
CA PHE A 179 -7.23 6.20 12.99
C PHE A 179 -8.58 5.68 13.51
N ALA A 180 -8.57 4.80 14.52
CA ALA A 180 -9.79 4.25 15.11
C ALA A 180 -10.67 5.35 15.72
N ALA A 181 -10.06 6.33 16.42
CA ALA A 181 -10.77 7.46 16.99
C ALA A 181 -11.39 8.36 15.91
N ALA A 182 -10.65 8.69 14.84
CA ALA A 182 -11.15 9.49 13.72
C ALA A 182 -12.33 8.81 13.01
N LEU A 183 -12.22 7.50 12.75
CA LEU A 183 -13.31 6.70 12.16
C LEU A 183 -14.55 6.69 13.07
N GLY A 184 -14.36 6.46 14.37
CA GLY A 184 -15.45 6.48 15.34
C GLY A 184 -16.13 7.85 15.41
N HIS A 185 -15.37 8.94 15.41
CA HIS A 185 -15.90 10.30 15.41
C HIS A 185 -16.79 10.58 14.18
N LEU A 186 -16.32 10.24 12.99
CA LEU A 186 -17.08 10.43 11.75
C LEU A 186 -18.37 9.60 11.70
N LEU A 187 -18.36 8.42 12.29
CA LEU A 187 -19.54 7.54 12.35
C LEU A 187 -20.44 7.82 13.56
N HIS A 188 -20.11 8.79 14.41
CA HIS A 188 -20.79 9.08 15.68
C HIS A 188 -20.90 7.82 16.57
N ARG A 189 -19.82 7.06 16.66
CA ARG A 189 -19.73 5.83 17.46
C ARG A 189 -18.44 5.81 18.30
N PRO A 190 -18.48 5.26 19.52
CA PRO A 190 -17.26 5.10 20.31
C PRO A 190 -16.33 4.07 19.65
N ALA A 191 -15.01 4.33 19.72
CA ALA A 191 -13.98 3.42 19.23
C ALA A 191 -13.17 2.88 20.42
N LEU A 192 -13.85 2.26 21.37
CA LEU A 192 -13.31 1.90 22.70
C LEU A 192 -13.01 0.41 22.87
N LEU A 193 -13.38 -0.44 21.92
CA LEU A 193 -13.19 -1.89 22.02
C LEU A 193 -11.88 -2.31 21.35
N PRO A 194 -10.76 -2.44 22.10
CA PRO A 194 -9.49 -2.85 21.51
C PRO A 194 -9.55 -4.31 21.08
N ALA A 195 -8.91 -4.61 19.92
CA ALA A 195 -8.66 -5.98 19.51
C ALA A 195 -7.25 -6.40 19.98
N PRO A 196 -7.10 -7.21 21.05
CA PRO A 196 -5.79 -7.57 21.56
C PRO A 196 -4.94 -8.31 20.54
N ALA A 197 -3.61 -8.08 20.53
CA ALA A 197 -2.71 -8.69 19.56
C ALA A 197 -2.80 -10.23 19.55
N PHE A 198 -2.92 -10.87 20.71
CA PHE A 198 -3.04 -12.33 20.78
C PHE A 198 -4.32 -12.85 20.11
N ALA A 199 -5.44 -12.10 20.18
CA ALA A 199 -6.68 -12.49 19.52
C ALA A 199 -6.56 -12.34 17.98
N LEU A 200 -5.92 -11.27 17.50
CA LEU A 200 -5.61 -11.10 16.08
C LEU A 200 -4.68 -12.22 15.57
N GLU A 201 -3.64 -12.56 16.35
CA GLU A 201 -2.73 -13.66 16.00
C GLU A 201 -3.44 -15.03 15.99
N ALA A 202 -4.38 -15.26 16.91
CA ALA A 202 -5.16 -16.50 16.94
C ALA A 202 -6.08 -16.66 15.73
N VAL A 203 -6.75 -15.56 15.30
CA VAL A 203 -7.70 -15.57 14.17
C VAL A 203 -6.98 -15.59 12.84
N LEU A 204 -6.00 -14.71 12.64
CA LEU A 204 -5.36 -14.48 11.34
C LEU A 204 -4.06 -15.30 11.15
N GLY A 205 -3.51 -15.80 12.24
CA GLY A 205 -2.16 -16.36 12.30
C GLY A 205 -1.12 -15.28 12.62
N ARG A 206 -0.09 -15.68 13.38
CA ARG A 206 0.91 -14.79 13.94
C ARG A 206 1.59 -13.92 12.89
N GLN A 207 2.03 -14.51 11.78
CA GLN A 207 2.77 -13.79 10.74
C GLN A 207 1.88 -12.74 10.07
N MET A 208 0.70 -13.11 9.60
CA MET A 208 -0.23 -12.20 8.94
C MET A 208 -0.66 -11.06 9.88
N ALA A 209 -1.00 -11.37 11.14
CA ALA A 209 -1.40 -10.35 12.10
C ALA A 209 -0.26 -9.33 12.35
N ARG A 210 0.98 -9.81 12.50
CA ARG A 210 2.12 -8.94 12.77
C ARG A 210 2.52 -8.10 11.57
N GLU A 211 2.56 -8.68 10.37
CA GLU A 211 3.04 -7.96 9.19
C GLU A 211 1.97 -7.07 8.55
N LEU A 212 0.66 -7.39 8.65
CA LEU A 212 -0.41 -6.56 8.04
C LEU A 212 -1.07 -5.57 8.99
N LEU A 213 -1.14 -5.88 10.31
CA LEU A 213 -1.97 -5.09 11.22
C LEU A 213 -1.20 -4.45 12.36
N LEU A 214 -0.10 -5.07 12.79
CA LEU A 214 0.64 -4.67 13.99
C LEU A 214 2.00 -4.06 13.68
N ALA A 215 2.49 -4.16 12.44
CA ALA A 215 3.70 -3.47 11.99
C ALA A 215 3.51 -1.95 12.06
N SER A 216 4.56 -1.27 12.47
CA SER A 216 4.59 0.19 12.55
C SER A 216 5.43 0.72 11.39
N GLU A 217 4.78 1.43 10.48
CA GLU A 217 5.36 1.96 9.25
C GLU A 217 5.03 3.46 9.17
N ARG A 218 5.96 4.31 9.68
CA ARG A 218 5.84 5.76 9.63
C ARG A 218 6.51 6.29 8.36
N VAL A 219 5.80 6.20 7.25
CA VAL A 219 6.33 6.50 5.91
C VAL A 219 5.93 7.91 5.47
N GLU A 220 6.88 8.62 4.87
CA GLU A 220 6.70 9.96 4.28
C GLU A 220 6.78 9.89 2.76
N PRO A 221 5.92 10.63 2.02
CA PRO A 221 5.91 10.68 0.56
C PRO A 221 6.88 11.75 0.04
N ARG A 222 8.20 11.61 0.31
CA ARG A 222 9.18 12.67 0.02
C ARG A 222 9.26 12.99 -1.47
N VAL A 223 9.35 11.98 -2.31
CA VAL A 223 9.43 12.15 -3.78
C VAL A 223 8.18 12.84 -4.32
N LEU A 224 6.99 12.47 -3.86
CA LEU A 224 5.75 13.14 -4.29
C LEU A 224 5.71 14.61 -3.86
N LEU A 225 6.08 14.91 -2.61
CA LEU A 225 6.10 16.29 -2.11
C LEU A 225 7.11 17.16 -2.86
N GLU A 226 8.32 16.64 -3.09
CA GLU A 226 9.39 17.35 -3.82
C GLU A 226 9.04 17.56 -5.29
N SER A 227 8.23 16.67 -5.88
CA SER A 227 7.74 16.81 -7.26
C SER A 227 6.60 17.81 -7.42
N GLY A 228 6.12 18.40 -6.34
CA GLY A 228 5.01 19.36 -6.35
C GLY A 228 3.62 18.71 -6.38
N PHE A 229 3.50 17.41 -6.11
CA PHE A 229 2.19 16.74 -6.00
C PHE A 229 1.33 17.37 -4.91
N GLN A 230 0.09 17.66 -5.22
CA GLN A 230 -0.88 18.25 -4.28
C GLN A 230 -1.91 17.22 -3.85
N PHE A 231 -1.90 16.84 -2.57
CA PHE A 231 -2.88 15.93 -2.00
C PHE A 231 -4.27 16.59 -1.91
N ALA A 232 -5.31 15.87 -2.32
CA ALA A 232 -6.69 16.28 -2.09
C ALA A 232 -7.08 16.10 -0.62
N HIS A 233 -6.51 15.10 0.04
CA HIS A 233 -6.79 14.75 1.44
C HIS A 233 -5.49 14.70 2.23
N SER A 234 -5.18 15.77 2.95
CA SER A 234 -3.93 15.90 3.71
C SER A 234 -4.01 15.32 5.13
N THR A 235 -5.22 15.09 5.64
CA THR A 235 -5.47 14.56 6.98
C THR A 235 -6.29 13.27 6.93
N ILE A 236 -6.13 12.42 7.94
CA ILE A 236 -6.90 11.18 8.06
C ILE A 236 -8.42 11.45 8.13
N GLY A 237 -8.83 12.55 8.76
CA GLY A 237 -10.22 12.96 8.85
C GLY A 237 -10.83 13.26 7.48
N GLU A 238 -10.14 14.05 6.65
CA GLU A 238 -10.56 14.37 5.28
C GLU A 238 -10.66 13.10 4.43
N ALA A 239 -9.64 12.24 4.45
CA ALA A 239 -9.62 11.01 3.67
C ALA A 239 -10.72 10.03 4.08
N LEU A 240 -10.98 9.88 5.38
CA LEU A 240 -12.07 9.04 5.88
C LEU A 240 -13.44 9.63 5.53
N ALA A 241 -13.63 10.94 5.68
CA ALA A 241 -14.88 11.62 5.32
C ALA A 241 -15.20 11.43 3.83
N TRP A 242 -14.21 11.64 2.98
CA TRP A 242 -14.35 11.40 1.54
C TRP A 242 -14.68 9.92 1.23
N ALA A 243 -13.91 8.98 1.79
CA ALA A 243 -14.10 7.56 1.54
C ALA A 243 -15.46 7.04 2.02
N LEU A 244 -16.02 7.60 3.12
CA LEU A 244 -17.33 7.25 3.65
C LEU A 244 -18.49 7.95 2.94
N GLY A 245 -18.22 8.90 2.02
CA GLY A 245 -19.24 9.74 1.38
C GLY A 245 -19.89 10.73 2.35
N SER A 246 -19.23 11.06 3.46
CA SER A 246 -19.68 12.05 4.42
C SER A 246 -19.30 13.45 3.89
N ARG A 247 -20.30 14.29 3.63
CA ARG A 247 -20.13 15.71 3.27
C ARG A 247 -20.11 16.56 4.53
#